data_6bd27df9d1f20be49066ab4851b41f68
#
_entry.id   6bd27df9d1f20be49066ab4851b41f68
#
_cell.length_a   1.000
_cell.length_b   1.000
_cell.length_c   1.000
_cell.angle_alpha   90.00
_cell.angle_beta   90.00
_cell.angle_gamma   90.00
#
_symmetry.space_group_name_H-M   'P 1'
#
loop_
_entity.id
_entity.type
_entity.pdbx_description
1 polymer ?
#
loop_
_entity_poly.entity_id
_entity_poly.type
_entity_poly.pdbx_seq_one_letter_code
_entity_poly.pdbx_strand_id
1 'polypeptide(L)'
;MNPRYMAAANGKVFAAYYSGHSVAVLDTASLEIEKVIPVGRYPEQLVVANNKLYVANSGGGDYPNYGNTVSVIDLNTLAVEKEIEVVLNPVNMVADSEGDVYLASMGNYNQASEGQEAINNTLQRIDGQTGEVTVMGNGTKLAIANDKLYVIYANYYDTNITYKIYDTKTEQVVSENFITDGTKIASPNSIDVDPLTDLVYITNSSYGETASIYVFTPDGKLNGTPIDCGGYDTQEVGFLTK
;
A
#
# COMPACT_ATOMS: atom_id res chain seq x y z
N MET A 1 -14.27 2.08 -17.66
CA MET A 1 -12.92 2.02 -17.03
C MET A 1 -13.11 2.00 -15.53
N ASN A 2 -12.32 1.21 -14.82
CA ASN A 2 -12.40 1.09 -13.35
C ASN A 2 -11.03 1.44 -12.76
N PRO A 3 -10.72 2.76 -12.56
CA PRO A 3 -9.47 3.18 -11.96
C PRO A 3 -9.43 2.75 -10.49
N ARG A 4 -8.29 2.24 -10.05
CA ARG A 4 -8.08 1.76 -8.68
C ARG A 4 -7.22 2.72 -7.88
N TYR A 5 -6.08 3.10 -8.44
CA TYR A 5 -5.10 3.95 -7.79
C TYR A 5 -4.44 4.89 -8.79
N MET A 6 -3.88 5.98 -8.30
CA MET A 6 -3.16 6.96 -9.11
C MET A 6 -1.85 7.35 -8.47
N ALA A 7 -0.85 7.62 -9.31
CA ALA A 7 0.42 8.22 -8.92
C ALA A 7 0.77 9.32 -9.90
N ALA A 8 1.53 10.32 -9.47
CA ALA A 8 1.96 11.43 -10.31
C ALA A 8 3.48 11.52 -10.35
N ALA A 9 4.04 11.71 -11.54
CA ALA A 9 5.46 11.96 -11.75
C ALA A 9 5.70 12.60 -13.11
N ASN A 10 6.75 13.43 -13.21
CA ASN A 10 7.25 13.98 -14.48
C ASN A 10 6.15 14.70 -15.31
N GLY A 11 5.22 15.42 -14.65
CA GLY A 11 4.12 16.12 -15.32
C GLY A 11 3.03 15.18 -15.87
N LYS A 12 2.98 13.94 -15.43
CA LYS A 12 1.98 12.94 -15.82
C LYS A 12 1.28 12.36 -14.60
N VAL A 13 0.05 11.88 -14.82
CA VAL A 13 -0.69 11.04 -13.88
C VAL A 13 -0.76 9.63 -14.45
N PHE A 14 -0.47 8.67 -13.62
CA PHE A 14 -0.56 7.25 -13.92
C PHE A 14 -1.76 6.68 -13.17
N ALA A 15 -2.68 6.04 -13.87
CA ALA A 15 -3.88 5.45 -13.28
C ALA A 15 -3.93 3.95 -13.54
N ALA A 16 -4.02 3.15 -12.49
CA ALA A 16 -4.21 1.71 -12.60
C ALA A 16 -5.63 1.40 -13.07
N TYR A 17 -5.76 0.69 -14.18
CA TYR A 17 -7.01 0.17 -14.70
C TYR A 17 -7.20 -1.28 -14.29
N TYR A 18 -7.89 -1.49 -13.20
CA TYR A 18 -8.09 -2.79 -12.59
C TYR A 18 -8.54 -3.87 -13.58
N SER A 19 -9.73 -3.71 -14.15
CA SER A 19 -10.28 -4.69 -15.12
C SER A 19 -9.67 -4.57 -16.54
N GLY A 20 -8.88 -3.53 -16.78
CA GLY A 20 -8.20 -3.32 -18.06
C GLY A 20 -6.78 -3.86 -18.09
N HIS A 21 -6.26 -4.37 -16.97
CA HIS A 21 -4.91 -4.96 -16.84
C HIS A 21 -3.84 -4.03 -17.42
N SER A 22 -3.94 -2.73 -17.09
CA SER A 22 -3.10 -1.71 -17.69
C SER A 22 -2.97 -0.48 -16.80
N VAL A 23 -2.00 0.36 -17.12
CA VAL A 23 -1.83 1.70 -16.56
C VAL A 23 -2.09 2.72 -17.67
N ALA A 24 -3.02 3.64 -17.42
CA ALA A 24 -3.19 4.81 -18.28
C ALA A 24 -2.23 5.91 -17.87
N VAL A 25 -1.63 6.56 -18.86
CA VAL A 25 -0.77 7.74 -18.70
C VAL A 25 -1.55 8.95 -19.18
N LEU A 26 -1.77 9.92 -18.29
CA LEU A 26 -2.48 11.16 -18.58
C LEU A 26 -1.50 12.34 -18.49
N ASP A 27 -1.62 13.26 -19.41
CA ASP A 27 -0.94 14.56 -19.32
C ASP A 27 -1.64 15.46 -18.30
N THR A 28 -0.89 16.10 -17.40
CA THR A 28 -1.46 16.94 -16.32
C THR A 28 -2.04 18.27 -16.80
N ALA A 29 -1.67 18.74 -17.99
CA ALA A 29 -2.15 20.00 -18.56
C ALA A 29 -3.42 19.81 -19.40
N SER A 30 -3.44 18.81 -20.28
CA SER A 30 -4.59 18.52 -21.15
C SER A 30 -5.62 17.60 -20.51
N LEU A 31 -5.22 16.80 -19.51
CA LEU A 31 -5.99 15.70 -18.88
C LEU A 31 -6.39 14.61 -19.89
N GLU A 32 -5.71 14.54 -21.01
CA GLU A 32 -5.93 13.49 -22.00
C GLU A 32 -5.05 12.25 -21.74
N ILE A 33 -5.55 11.09 -22.15
CA ILE A 33 -4.77 9.84 -22.10
C ILE A 33 -3.81 9.83 -23.28
N GLU A 34 -2.52 9.91 -22.99
CA GLU A 34 -1.45 9.84 -24.01
C GLU A 34 -1.06 8.41 -24.35
N LYS A 35 -1.12 7.50 -23.37
CA LYS A 35 -0.68 6.12 -23.51
C LYS A 35 -1.43 5.20 -22.58
N VAL A 36 -1.59 3.95 -23.01
CA VAL A 36 -2.04 2.84 -22.15
C VAL A 36 -0.96 1.76 -22.18
N ILE A 37 -0.45 1.41 -21.01
CA ILE A 37 0.65 0.46 -20.85
C ILE A 37 0.07 -0.84 -20.29
N PRO A 38 0.09 -1.97 -21.03
CA PRO A 38 -0.31 -3.27 -20.50
C PRO A 38 0.62 -3.67 -19.34
N VAL A 39 0.04 -4.20 -18.26
CA VAL A 39 0.74 -4.73 -17.07
C VAL A 39 0.14 -6.07 -16.68
N GLY A 40 0.51 -6.61 -15.53
CA GLY A 40 -0.08 -7.84 -15.02
C GLY A 40 -1.58 -7.69 -14.67
N ARG A 41 -2.18 -8.80 -14.22
CA ARG A 41 -3.64 -8.88 -14.00
C ARG A 41 -4.09 -8.10 -12.79
N TYR A 42 -5.19 -7.36 -12.95
CA TYR A 42 -5.87 -6.61 -11.88
C TYR A 42 -4.91 -5.73 -11.08
N PRO A 43 -4.30 -4.71 -11.72
CA PRO A 43 -3.38 -3.81 -11.04
C PRO A 43 -4.09 -3.00 -9.95
N GLU A 44 -3.47 -2.94 -8.78
CA GLU A 44 -3.92 -2.21 -7.59
C GLU A 44 -3.11 -0.94 -7.40
N GLN A 45 -2.29 -0.85 -6.37
CA GLN A 45 -1.55 0.37 -6.06
C GLN A 45 -0.36 0.60 -6.98
N LEU A 46 -0.04 1.86 -7.16
CA LEU A 46 1.11 2.37 -7.90
C LEU A 46 2.01 3.16 -6.95
N VAL A 47 3.32 3.02 -7.10
CA VAL A 47 4.29 3.88 -6.40
C VAL A 47 5.43 4.26 -7.33
N VAL A 48 5.91 5.50 -7.19
CA VAL A 48 7.05 6.03 -7.95
C VAL A 48 8.30 5.98 -7.08
N ALA A 49 9.36 5.37 -7.59
CA ALA A 49 10.69 5.35 -6.97
C ALA A 49 11.77 5.32 -8.05
N ASN A 50 12.87 6.03 -7.87
CA ASN A 50 14.04 6.00 -8.77
C ASN A 50 13.69 6.15 -10.27
N ASN A 51 12.80 7.09 -10.60
CA ASN A 51 12.30 7.34 -11.97
C ASN A 51 11.63 6.11 -12.61
N LYS A 52 11.08 5.22 -11.79
CA LYS A 52 10.29 4.05 -12.20
C LYS A 52 8.92 4.08 -11.53
N LEU A 53 7.94 3.49 -12.18
CA LEU A 53 6.62 3.23 -11.61
C LEU A 53 6.49 1.73 -11.34
N TYR A 54 6.27 1.39 -10.10
CA TYR A 54 5.98 0.03 -9.66
C TYR A 54 4.46 -0.16 -9.60
N VAL A 55 3.98 -1.29 -10.10
CA VAL A 55 2.55 -1.60 -10.25
C VAL A 55 2.27 -2.95 -9.63
N ALA A 56 1.51 -3.01 -8.55
CA ALA A 56 1.11 -4.27 -7.91
C ALA A 56 0.05 -4.98 -8.75
N ASN A 57 0.32 -6.17 -9.23
CA ASN A 57 -0.59 -6.99 -10.04
C ASN A 57 -1.24 -8.06 -9.17
N SER A 58 -2.33 -7.70 -8.50
CA SER A 58 -2.95 -8.55 -7.48
C SER A 58 -3.63 -9.80 -8.04
N GLY A 59 -4.13 -9.73 -9.27
CA GLY A 59 -5.01 -10.77 -9.78
C GLY A 59 -6.33 -10.89 -9.02
N GLY A 60 -6.66 -9.91 -8.14
CA GLY A 60 -7.76 -9.99 -7.17
C GLY A 60 -9.15 -10.19 -7.76
N GLY A 61 -9.36 -9.83 -9.04
CA GLY A 61 -10.61 -10.08 -9.74
C GLY A 61 -10.75 -11.49 -10.31
N ASP A 62 -9.74 -12.34 -10.15
CA ASP A 62 -9.69 -13.70 -10.74
C ASP A 62 -9.61 -14.78 -9.63
N TYR A 63 -10.34 -14.56 -8.54
CA TYR A 63 -10.41 -15.51 -7.43
C TYR A 63 -10.75 -16.93 -7.92
N PRO A 64 -10.03 -17.98 -7.46
CA PRO A 64 -8.93 -17.95 -6.48
C PRO A 64 -7.53 -17.77 -7.10
N ASN A 65 -7.42 -17.44 -8.39
CA ASN A 65 -6.17 -17.39 -9.15
C ASN A 65 -5.52 -16.01 -9.02
N TYR A 66 -5.09 -15.63 -7.84
CA TYR A 66 -4.43 -14.35 -7.61
C TYR A 66 -3.13 -14.18 -8.41
N GLY A 67 -2.72 -12.94 -8.65
CA GLY A 67 -1.43 -12.59 -9.22
C GLY A 67 -0.32 -12.55 -8.15
N ASN A 68 0.92 -12.57 -8.61
CA ASN A 68 2.11 -12.56 -7.74
C ASN A 68 3.25 -11.75 -8.36
N THR A 69 2.95 -10.68 -9.09
CA THR A 69 3.98 -9.87 -9.73
C THR A 69 3.83 -8.38 -9.44
N VAL A 70 4.94 -7.66 -9.57
CA VAL A 70 5.01 -6.21 -9.66
C VAL A 70 5.61 -5.86 -11.01
N SER A 71 4.86 -5.13 -11.86
CA SER A 71 5.40 -4.59 -13.11
C SER A 71 6.19 -3.32 -12.82
N VAL A 72 7.38 -3.19 -13.40
CA VAL A 72 8.23 -2.00 -13.29
C VAL A 72 8.24 -1.29 -14.64
N ILE A 73 7.75 -0.05 -14.66
CA ILE A 73 7.68 0.81 -15.84
C ILE A 73 8.76 1.89 -15.72
N ASP A 74 9.61 2.00 -16.73
CA ASP A 74 10.55 3.13 -16.86
C ASP A 74 9.80 4.39 -17.26
N LEU A 75 9.94 5.48 -16.48
CA LEU A 75 9.19 6.73 -16.70
C LEU A 75 9.71 7.58 -17.85
N ASN A 76 10.89 7.29 -18.40
CA ASN A 76 11.39 7.99 -19.59
C ASN A 76 10.84 7.36 -20.87
N THR A 77 10.76 6.02 -20.92
CA THR A 77 10.31 5.28 -22.10
C THR A 77 8.82 4.97 -22.08
N LEU A 78 8.20 5.04 -20.90
CA LEU A 78 6.82 4.63 -20.63
C LEU A 78 6.56 3.18 -21.11
N ALA A 79 7.49 2.28 -20.79
CA ALA A 79 7.40 0.87 -21.13
C ALA A 79 7.71 0.00 -19.92
N VAL A 80 7.10 -1.17 -19.85
CA VAL A 80 7.46 -2.18 -18.84
C VAL A 80 8.89 -2.64 -19.10
N GLU A 81 9.74 -2.46 -18.09
CA GLU A 81 11.16 -2.84 -18.11
C GLU A 81 11.33 -4.28 -17.65
N LYS A 82 10.61 -4.67 -16.59
CA LYS A 82 10.65 -6.01 -16.00
C LYS A 82 9.40 -6.29 -15.18
N GLU A 83 9.19 -7.55 -14.87
CA GLU A 83 8.27 -8.01 -13.82
C GLU A 83 9.08 -8.64 -12.70
N ILE A 84 8.69 -8.34 -11.46
CA ILE A 84 9.30 -8.87 -10.24
C ILE A 84 8.30 -9.83 -9.61
N GLU A 85 8.74 -11.06 -9.35
CA GLU A 85 7.93 -12.04 -8.63
C GLU A 85 7.91 -11.72 -7.13
N VAL A 86 6.71 -11.73 -6.55
CA VAL A 86 6.44 -11.40 -5.14
C VAL A 86 5.47 -12.41 -4.54
N VAL A 87 5.17 -12.30 -3.25
CA VAL A 87 4.13 -13.12 -2.63
C VAL A 87 2.76 -12.79 -3.22
N LEU A 88 1.92 -13.78 -3.31
CA LEU A 88 0.58 -13.78 -3.91
C LEU A 88 -0.30 -12.60 -3.46
N ASN A 89 -1.05 -12.02 -4.39
CA ASN A 89 -2.02 -10.95 -4.16
C ASN A 89 -1.39 -9.65 -3.59
N PRO A 90 -0.42 -9.04 -4.31
CA PRO A 90 0.18 -7.77 -3.92
C PRO A 90 -0.84 -6.62 -4.07
N VAL A 91 -1.00 -5.78 -3.03
CA VAL A 91 -2.06 -4.76 -3.02
C VAL A 91 -1.60 -3.37 -2.59
N ASN A 92 -0.76 -3.26 -1.55
CA ASN A 92 -0.40 -1.97 -0.98
C ASN A 92 1.11 -1.77 -1.05
N MET A 93 1.55 -0.61 -1.56
CA MET A 93 2.97 -0.30 -1.75
C MET A 93 3.29 1.13 -1.30
N VAL A 94 4.47 1.29 -0.73
CA VAL A 94 5.09 2.59 -0.44
C VAL A 94 6.57 2.52 -0.80
N ALA A 95 7.21 3.67 -1.03
CA ALA A 95 8.64 3.74 -1.34
C ALA A 95 9.35 4.67 -0.37
N ASP A 96 10.59 4.35 -0.03
CA ASP A 96 11.45 5.19 0.80
C ASP A 96 12.27 6.19 -0.02
N SER A 97 13.09 6.98 0.69
CA SER A 97 13.95 7.98 0.07
C SER A 97 15.14 7.40 -0.70
N GLU A 98 15.49 6.14 -0.49
CA GLU A 98 16.57 5.43 -1.19
C GLU A 98 16.07 4.71 -2.44
N GLY A 99 14.72 4.63 -2.57
CA GLY A 99 14.03 4.05 -3.72
C GLY A 99 13.69 2.57 -3.58
N ASP A 100 13.79 2.04 -2.37
CA ASP A 100 13.27 0.73 -2.05
C ASP A 100 11.75 0.77 -1.96
N VAL A 101 11.10 -0.31 -2.38
CA VAL A 101 9.64 -0.41 -2.37
C VAL A 101 9.20 -1.46 -1.36
N TYR A 102 8.38 -1.04 -0.40
CA TYR A 102 7.76 -1.93 0.58
C TYR A 102 6.36 -2.30 0.11
N LEU A 103 6.06 -3.58 0.20
CA LEU A 103 4.87 -4.18 -0.40
C LEU A 103 4.16 -5.07 0.60
N ALA A 104 2.84 -4.86 0.76
CA ALA A 104 1.96 -5.80 1.44
C ALA A 104 1.22 -6.67 0.41
N SER A 105 1.42 -7.97 0.51
CA SER A 105 0.69 -8.99 -0.24
C SER A 105 -0.35 -9.66 0.65
N MET A 106 -1.58 -9.82 0.17
CA MET A 106 -2.68 -10.38 0.98
C MET A 106 -2.65 -11.92 1.03
N GLY A 107 -1.79 -12.55 0.24
CA GLY A 107 -1.78 -14.00 0.09
C GLY A 107 -3.12 -14.51 -0.44
N ASN A 108 -3.55 -15.65 0.07
CA ASN A 108 -4.92 -16.12 -0.10
C ASN A 108 -5.77 -15.92 1.18
N TYR A 109 -5.49 -14.82 1.91
CA TYR A 109 -6.11 -14.46 3.19
C TYR A 109 -5.92 -15.54 4.27
N ASN A 110 -4.81 -16.26 4.22
CA ASN A 110 -4.51 -17.39 5.10
C ASN A 110 -5.57 -18.52 5.04
N GLN A 111 -6.19 -18.69 3.86
CA GLN A 111 -7.21 -19.72 3.63
C GLN A 111 -6.67 -20.82 2.73
N ALA A 112 -6.50 -22.03 3.27
CA ALA A 112 -6.23 -23.19 2.46
C ALA A 112 -7.46 -23.58 1.65
N SER A 113 -7.25 -23.98 0.40
CA SER A 113 -8.27 -24.54 -0.49
C SER A 113 -7.74 -25.79 -1.18
N GLU A 114 -8.58 -26.51 -1.92
CA GLU A 114 -8.16 -27.73 -2.61
C GLU A 114 -6.98 -27.44 -3.56
N GLY A 115 -5.84 -28.03 -3.28
CA GLY A 115 -4.60 -27.87 -4.04
C GLY A 115 -3.81 -26.60 -3.76
N GLN A 116 -4.19 -25.80 -2.76
CA GLN A 116 -3.50 -24.57 -2.40
C GLN A 116 -3.32 -24.45 -0.88
N GLU A 117 -2.08 -24.31 -0.43
CA GLU A 117 -1.76 -24.07 0.97
C GLU A 117 -2.19 -22.66 1.41
N ALA A 118 -2.35 -22.48 2.73
CA ALA A 118 -2.61 -21.16 3.31
C ALA A 118 -1.38 -20.25 3.16
N ILE A 119 -1.57 -19.09 2.56
CA ILE A 119 -0.55 -18.05 2.39
C ILE A 119 -1.01 -16.81 3.14
N ASN A 120 -0.26 -16.43 4.17
CA ASN A 120 -0.61 -15.30 5.03
C ASN A 120 -0.29 -13.95 4.36
N ASN A 121 -0.86 -12.88 4.93
CA ASN A 121 -0.49 -11.51 4.58
C ASN A 121 0.99 -11.28 4.88
N THR A 122 1.71 -10.76 3.92
CA THR A 122 3.18 -10.69 3.96
C THR A 122 3.67 -9.30 3.64
N LEU A 123 4.55 -8.76 4.48
CA LEU A 123 5.34 -7.57 4.21
C LEU A 123 6.63 -7.99 3.49
N GLN A 124 6.92 -7.34 2.38
CA GLN A 124 8.13 -7.57 1.58
C GLN A 124 8.81 -6.23 1.26
N ARG A 125 10.11 -6.25 1.04
CA ARG A 125 10.88 -5.17 0.44
C ARG A 125 11.38 -5.61 -0.92
N ILE A 126 11.27 -4.73 -1.90
CA ILE A 126 11.91 -4.82 -3.21
C ILE A 126 13.06 -3.82 -3.19
N ASP A 127 14.28 -4.29 -3.29
CA ASP A 127 15.47 -3.46 -3.42
C ASP A 127 15.39 -2.64 -4.73
N GLY A 128 15.41 -1.33 -4.61
CA GLY A 128 15.20 -0.41 -5.75
C GLY A 128 16.30 -0.44 -6.81
N GLN A 129 17.48 -0.97 -6.47
CA GLN A 129 18.63 -1.07 -7.37
C GLN A 129 18.69 -2.43 -8.06
N THR A 130 18.55 -3.50 -7.30
CA THR A 130 18.71 -4.88 -7.79
C THR A 130 17.39 -5.51 -8.21
N GLY A 131 16.30 -5.13 -7.55
CA GLY A 131 15.00 -5.76 -7.66
C GLY A 131 14.88 -7.06 -6.86
N GLU A 132 15.82 -7.33 -5.96
CA GLU A 132 15.74 -8.46 -5.05
C GLU A 132 14.58 -8.28 -4.06
N VAL A 133 13.86 -9.36 -3.79
CA VAL A 133 12.71 -9.36 -2.89
C VAL A 133 13.08 -10.03 -1.56
N THR A 134 12.90 -9.31 -0.47
CA THR A 134 13.10 -9.81 0.89
C THR A 134 11.79 -9.83 1.66
N VAL A 135 11.44 -10.94 2.28
CA VAL A 135 10.31 -11.04 3.20
C VAL A 135 10.72 -10.50 4.57
N MET A 136 9.98 -9.50 5.06
CA MET A 136 10.26 -8.81 6.34
C MET A 136 9.33 -9.26 7.49
N GLY A 137 8.21 -9.89 7.17
CA GLY A 137 7.22 -10.33 8.16
C GLY A 137 5.79 -10.23 7.63
N ASN A 138 4.85 -9.93 8.52
CA ASN A 138 3.45 -9.79 8.18
C ASN A 138 3.05 -8.31 8.07
N GLY A 139 2.18 -7.97 7.12
CA GLY A 139 1.65 -6.62 6.94
C GLY A 139 0.42 -6.62 6.05
N THR A 140 -0.49 -5.68 6.27
CA THR A 140 -1.70 -5.49 5.47
C THR A 140 -1.85 -4.08 4.95
N LYS A 141 -1.41 -3.07 5.73
CA LYS A 141 -1.46 -1.65 5.37
C LYS A 141 -0.12 -1.00 5.69
N LEU A 142 0.31 -0.12 4.82
CA LEU A 142 1.62 0.53 4.88
C LEU A 142 1.47 2.03 4.73
N ALA A 143 2.26 2.77 5.49
CA ALA A 143 2.54 4.18 5.25
C ALA A 143 4.02 4.45 5.48
N ILE A 144 4.55 5.49 4.86
CA ILE A 144 5.95 5.87 5.02
C ILE A 144 6.07 7.39 5.13
N ALA A 145 6.87 7.84 6.08
CA ALA A 145 7.29 9.23 6.20
C ALA A 145 8.62 9.29 6.96
N ASN A 146 9.50 10.20 6.55
CA ASN A 146 10.75 10.51 7.24
C ASN A 146 11.57 9.24 7.57
N ASP A 147 11.72 8.35 6.57
CA ASP A 147 12.44 7.07 6.64
C ASP A 147 11.90 6.09 7.71
N LYS A 148 10.63 6.25 8.08
CA LYS A 148 9.91 5.30 8.93
C LYS A 148 8.78 4.65 8.15
N LEU A 149 8.81 3.32 8.10
CA LEU A 149 7.73 2.50 7.55
C LEU A 149 6.80 2.07 8.68
N TYR A 150 5.57 2.53 8.62
CA TYR A 150 4.48 2.14 9.52
C TYR A 150 3.72 0.98 8.92
N VAL A 151 3.55 -0.09 9.69
CA VAL A 151 2.94 -1.34 9.22
C VAL A 151 1.82 -1.75 10.14
N ILE A 152 0.61 -1.83 9.60
CA ILE A 152 -0.50 -2.51 10.27
C ILE A 152 -0.56 -3.95 9.74
N TYR A 153 -0.64 -4.91 10.66
CA TYR A 153 -1.11 -6.25 10.36
C TYR A 153 -2.49 -6.43 10.99
N ALA A 154 -3.50 -6.59 10.16
CA ALA A 154 -4.89 -6.85 10.55
C ALA A 154 -5.47 -7.84 9.54
N ASN A 155 -5.38 -9.12 9.83
CA ASN A 155 -5.97 -10.15 9.00
C ASN A 155 -7.44 -10.34 9.37
N TYR A 156 -8.32 -10.48 8.39
CA TYR A 156 -9.76 -10.65 8.60
C TYR A 156 -10.11 -11.84 9.49
N TYR A 157 -9.29 -12.90 9.46
CA TYR A 157 -9.50 -14.14 10.22
C TYR A 157 -8.64 -14.23 11.49
N ASP A 158 -7.85 -13.20 11.81
CA ASP A 158 -7.01 -13.13 12.99
C ASP A 158 -7.44 -11.94 13.86
N THR A 159 -7.56 -12.16 15.15
CA THR A 159 -7.90 -11.08 16.11
C THR A 159 -6.69 -10.29 16.58
N ASN A 160 -5.48 -10.73 16.21
CA ASN A 160 -4.24 -10.06 16.58
C ASN A 160 -3.95 -8.93 15.58
N ILE A 161 -4.19 -7.69 16.00
CA ILE A 161 -3.81 -6.50 15.25
C ILE A 161 -2.48 -6.00 15.81
N THR A 162 -1.50 -5.77 14.92
CA THR A 162 -0.21 -5.21 15.30
C THR A 162 0.08 -3.92 14.55
N TYR A 163 0.84 -3.03 15.19
CA TYR A 163 1.21 -1.70 14.67
C TYR A 163 2.72 -1.54 14.83
N LYS A 164 3.49 -1.91 13.80
CA LYS A 164 4.95 -1.85 13.85
C LYS A 164 5.50 -0.62 13.15
N ILE A 165 6.68 -0.20 13.57
CA ILE A 165 7.49 0.77 12.84
C ILE A 165 8.84 0.14 12.52
N TYR A 166 9.26 0.27 11.27
CA TYR A 166 10.61 -0.04 10.82
C TYR A 166 11.34 1.25 10.47
N ASP A 167 12.63 1.31 10.73
CA ASP A 167 13.53 2.28 10.13
C ASP A 167 13.93 1.74 8.76
N THR A 168 13.68 2.52 7.68
CA THR A 168 13.89 2.03 6.31
C THR A 168 15.35 2.00 5.89
N LYS A 169 16.21 2.77 6.56
CA LYS A 169 17.66 2.77 6.26
C LYS A 169 18.39 1.59 6.87
N THR A 170 17.94 1.13 8.03
CA THR A 170 18.52 -0.03 8.71
C THR A 170 17.73 -1.30 8.51
N GLU A 171 16.49 -1.19 8.01
CA GLU A 171 15.54 -2.29 7.81
C GLU A 171 15.15 -3.01 9.11
N GLN A 172 15.38 -2.36 10.24
CA GLN A 172 15.13 -2.93 11.56
C GLN A 172 13.80 -2.42 12.15
N VAL A 173 13.15 -3.28 12.91
CA VAL A 173 12.00 -2.88 13.73
C VAL A 173 12.48 -1.95 14.82
N VAL A 174 11.96 -0.71 14.86
CA VAL A 174 12.23 0.27 15.91
C VAL A 174 11.08 0.39 16.91
N SER A 175 9.90 -0.09 16.56
CA SER A 175 8.77 -0.23 17.48
C SER A 175 7.95 -1.47 17.12
N GLU A 176 7.72 -2.35 18.10
CA GLU A 176 6.85 -3.52 17.96
C GLU A 176 5.37 -3.15 18.12
N ASN A 177 5.07 -2.02 18.77
CA ASN A 177 3.73 -1.46 18.88
C ASN A 177 3.81 0.06 18.93
N PHE A 178 3.35 0.71 17.86
CA PHE A 178 3.31 2.17 17.76
C PHE A 178 2.34 2.80 18.77
N ILE A 179 1.17 2.18 19.04
CA ILE A 179 0.16 2.73 19.95
C ILE A 179 0.58 2.49 21.39
N THR A 180 0.97 3.59 22.09
CA THR A 180 1.60 3.51 23.42
C THR A 180 0.64 3.76 24.59
N ASP A 181 -0.54 4.32 24.33
CA ASP A 181 -1.52 4.69 25.36
C ASP A 181 -2.63 3.65 25.58
N GLY A 182 -2.55 2.51 24.87
CA GLY A 182 -3.52 1.43 24.97
C GLY A 182 -4.81 1.64 24.18
N THR A 183 -4.89 2.67 23.33
CA THR A 183 -6.01 2.89 22.39
C THR A 183 -6.19 1.64 21.52
N LYS A 184 -7.44 1.21 21.35
CA LYS A 184 -7.81 0.06 20.52
C LYS A 184 -8.60 0.54 19.31
N ILE A 185 -8.21 0.05 18.13
CA ILE A 185 -8.90 0.25 16.88
C ILE A 185 -9.42 -1.11 16.43
N ALA A 186 -10.74 -1.26 16.32
CA ALA A 186 -11.36 -2.56 16.10
C ALA A 186 -11.15 -3.11 14.68
N SER A 187 -11.14 -2.21 13.68
CA SER A 187 -11.05 -2.58 12.26
C SER A 187 -10.24 -1.54 11.50
N PRO A 188 -8.89 -1.49 11.70
CA PRO A 188 -8.04 -0.53 11.01
C PRO A 188 -8.03 -0.83 9.51
N ASN A 189 -8.36 0.19 8.69
CA ASN A 189 -8.53 0.03 7.25
C ASN A 189 -7.47 0.75 6.42
N SER A 190 -6.92 1.87 6.89
CA SER A 190 -5.73 2.51 6.33
C SER A 190 -4.83 3.04 7.43
N ILE A 191 -3.62 3.38 7.04
CA ILE A 191 -2.67 4.17 7.82
C ILE A 191 -2.02 5.19 6.90
N ASP A 192 -1.93 6.44 7.35
CA ASP A 192 -1.34 7.54 6.62
C ASP A 192 -0.57 8.43 7.60
N VAL A 193 0.54 9.00 7.15
CA VAL A 193 1.39 9.85 8.00
C VAL A 193 1.58 11.21 7.33
N ASP A 194 1.28 12.27 8.06
CA ASP A 194 1.55 13.62 7.61
C ASP A 194 3.08 13.88 7.63
N PRO A 195 3.72 14.09 6.48
CA PRO A 195 5.18 14.22 6.40
C PRO A 195 5.72 15.51 7.04
N LEU A 196 4.86 16.47 7.37
CA LEU A 196 5.23 17.74 7.98
C LEU A 196 5.14 17.71 9.52
N THR A 197 4.20 16.97 10.06
CA THR A 197 3.90 16.95 11.49
C THR A 197 4.22 15.63 12.16
N ASP A 198 4.49 14.56 11.38
CA ASP A 198 4.61 13.18 11.83
C ASP A 198 3.36 12.64 12.55
N LEU A 199 2.21 13.33 12.43
CA LEU A 199 0.95 12.80 12.93
C LEU A 199 0.54 11.58 12.12
N VAL A 200 0.11 10.54 12.80
CA VAL A 200 -0.31 9.29 12.19
C VAL A 200 -1.82 9.18 12.22
N TYR A 201 -2.41 8.93 11.06
CA TYR A 201 -3.85 8.82 10.86
C TYR A 201 -4.20 7.37 10.58
N ILE A 202 -5.08 6.78 11.37
CA ILE A 202 -5.54 5.41 11.16
C ILE A 202 -7.05 5.45 11.01
N THR A 203 -7.56 4.99 9.87
CA THR A 203 -8.99 4.86 9.65
C THR A 203 -9.50 3.58 10.29
N ASN A 204 -10.68 3.66 10.88
CA ASN A 204 -11.41 2.51 11.41
C ASN A 204 -12.72 2.38 10.64
N SER A 205 -12.93 1.25 9.98
CA SER A 205 -14.14 0.98 9.19
C SER A 205 -14.70 -0.37 9.56
N SER A 206 -15.80 -0.36 10.32
CA SER A 206 -16.56 -1.57 10.68
C SER A 206 -17.83 -1.65 9.84
N TYR A 207 -18.20 -2.86 9.46
CA TYR A 207 -19.39 -3.07 8.65
C TYR A 207 -20.66 -2.55 9.36
N GLY A 208 -21.41 -1.67 8.69
CA GLY A 208 -22.66 -1.11 9.20
C GLY A 208 -22.50 0.09 10.14
N GLU A 209 -21.28 0.55 10.41
CA GLU A 209 -20.98 1.71 11.24
C GLU A 209 -20.34 2.82 10.42
N THR A 210 -20.51 4.08 10.82
CA THR A 210 -19.76 5.18 10.21
C THR A 210 -18.28 5.04 10.53
N ALA A 211 -17.44 5.28 9.51
CA ALA A 211 -16.01 5.23 9.66
C ALA A 211 -15.50 6.38 10.52
N SER A 212 -14.40 6.16 11.21
CA SER A 212 -13.74 7.17 12.02
C SER A 212 -12.23 7.21 11.75
N ILE A 213 -11.60 8.36 12.02
CA ILE A 213 -10.16 8.54 11.91
C ILE A 213 -9.59 8.77 13.32
N TYR A 214 -8.65 7.94 13.70
CA TYR A 214 -7.84 8.08 14.89
C TYR A 214 -6.56 8.82 14.51
N VAL A 215 -6.27 9.92 15.20
CA VAL A 215 -5.05 10.69 14.99
C VAL A 215 -4.11 10.46 16.16
N PHE A 216 -2.87 10.07 15.89
CA PHE A 216 -1.86 9.82 16.90
C PHE A 216 -0.70 10.80 16.77
N THR A 217 -0.14 11.17 17.90
CA THR A 217 1.13 11.91 17.98
C THR A 217 2.31 11.00 17.59
N PRO A 218 3.49 11.53 17.24
CA PRO A 218 4.66 10.73 16.87
C PRO A 218 5.14 9.77 17.97
N ASP A 219 4.76 10.00 19.23
CA ASP A 219 5.05 9.11 20.37
C ASP A 219 3.94 8.06 20.60
N GLY A 220 2.98 7.96 19.70
CA GLY A 220 1.96 6.91 19.68
C GLY A 220 0.80 7.11 20.64
N LYS A 221 0.50 8.36 21.03
CA LYS A 221 -0.66 8.70 21.87
C LYS A 221 -1.78 9.27 21.03
N LEU A 222 -3.00 8.91 21.36
CA LEU A 222 -4.19 9.45 20.71
C LEU A 222 -4.26 10.98 20.89
N ASN A 223 -4.36 11.70 19.79
CA ASN A 223 -4.44 13.16 19.76
C ASN A 223 -5.91 13.60 19.62
N GLY A 224 -6.56 13.80 20.75
CA GLY A 224 -7.96 14.20 20.80
C GLY A 224 -8.94 13.03 20.72
N THR A 225 -10.14 13.28 20.22
CA THR A 225 -11.18 12.28 19.98
C THR A 225 -11.16 11.83 18.52
N PRO A 226 -11.48 10.56 18.21
CA PRO A 226 -11.61 10.12 16.82
C PRO A 226 -12.58 11.00 16.04
N ILE A 227 -12.23 11.28 14.78
CA ILE A 227 -13.01 12.10 13.86
C ILE A 227 -14.04 11.22 13.17
N ASP A 228 -15.32 11.57 13.28
CA ASP A 228 -16.37 10.90 12.49
C ASP A 228 -16.29 11.34 11.03
N CYS A 229 -16.18 10.39 10.10
CA CYS A 229 -16.08 10.65 8.66
C CYS A 229 -17.45 10.93 8.02
N GLY A 230 -18.56 10.73 8.74
CA GLY A 230 -19.92 10.91 8.22
C GLY A 230 -20.30 9.93 7.11
N GLY A 231 -19.50 8.93 6.85
CA GLY A 231 -19.69 7.91 5.81
C GLY A 231 -19.10 6.57 6.22
N TYR A 232 -19.25 5.59 5.33
CA TYR A 232 -18.73 4.24 5.53
C TYR A 232 -17.44 4.04 4.76
N ASP A 233 -16.59 3.13 5.24
CA ASP A 233 -15.44 2.58 4.52
C ASP A 233 -14.43 3.61 4.01
N THR A 234 -13.95 4.47 4.91
CA THR A 234 -12.87 5.42 4.62
C THR A 234 -11.57 4.66 4.30
N GLN A 235 -11.00 4.93 3.11
CA GLN A 235 -9.89 4.15 2.56
C GLN A 235 -8.52 4.80 2.77
N GLU A 236 -8.44 6.13 2.84
CA GLU A 236 -7.17 6.87 2.82
C GLU A 236 -7.34 8.31 3.36
N VAL A 237 -6.26 8.87 3.90
CA VAL A 237 -6.16 10.28 4.27
C VAL A 237 -5.07 10.95 3.43
N GLY A 238 -5.47 11.88 2.57
CA GLY A 238 -4.55 12.64 1.72
C GLY A 238 -4.11 13.95 2.34
N PHE A 239 -2.82 14.30 2.21
CA PHE A 239 -2.26 15.56 2.69
C PHE A 239 -1.94 16.49 1.53
N LEU A 240 -2.43 17.73 1.61
CA LEU A 240 -2.07 18.80 0.67
C LEU A 240 -0.90 19.59 1.25
N THR A 241 0.29 19.31 0.76
CA THR A 241 1.49 20.10 1.09
C THR A 241 1.64 21.23 0.09
N LYS A 242 1.89 22.45 0.60
CA LYS A 242 2.13 23.65 -0.25
C LYS A 242 3.63 23.82 -0.49
#